data_13f3552e21cd7e0de91aa70d70d80160
#
_entry.id   13f3552e21cd7e0de91aa70d70d80160
#
_cell.length_a   1.000
_cell.length_b   1.000
_cell.length_c   1.000
_cell.angle_alpha   90.00
_cell.angle_beta   90.00
_cell.angle_gamma   90.00
#
_symmetry.space_group_name_H-M   'P 1'
#
loop_
_entity.id
_entity.type
_entity.pdbx_description
1 polymer ?
#
loop_
_entity_poly.entity_id
_entity_poly.type
_entity_poly.pdbx_seq_one_letter_code
_entity_poly.pdbx_strand_id
1 'polypeptide(L)'
;MTLFRERWMQPLGWSLAFFILAAGWLVNPFRSAEGPFGSAWRLNVDALPDLSENQQIVVTQWAGQSTEDVEDRITYPLSSHLTGVSGVSGIRSLSMTGRSTVYLLFDETVDPEQARTRVLERLS
;
A
#
# COMPACT_ATOMS: atom_id res chain seq x y z
N MET A 1 -46.55 47.19 -0.11
CA MET A 1 -46.50 46.52 -1.42
C MET A 1 -45.33 45.54 -1.53
N THR A 2 -44.83 45.01 -0.42
CA THR A 2 -43.60 44.15 -0.36
C THR A 2 -43.85 42.74 0.17
N LEU A 3 -45.08 42.40 0.61
CA LEU A 3 -45.39 41.10 1.22
C LEU A 3 -45.78 39.98 0.23
N PHE A 4 -45.97 40.34 -1.05
CA PHE A 4 -46.42 39.38 -2.06
C PHE A 4 -45.28 38.67 -2.78
N ARG A 5 -44.04 39.17 -2.60
CA ARG A 5 -42.85 38.67 -3.31
C ARG A 5 -42.15 37.51 -2.58
N GLU A 6 -42.37 37.39 -1.28
CA GLU A 6 -41.66 36.39 -0.44
C GLU A 6 -42.28 34.98 -0.51
N ARG A 7 -43.60 34.89 -0.79
CA ARG A 7 -44.32 33.60 -0.75
C ARG A 7 -44.04 32.68 -1.94
N TRP A 8 -43.52 33.21 -3.04
CA TRP A 8 -43.23 32.43 -4.25
C TRP A 8 -41.78 31.95 -4.32
N MET A 9 -40.88 32.53 -3.54
CA MET A 9 -39.47 32.10 -3.52
C MET A 9 -39.22 30.95 -2.57
N GLN A 10 -40.08 30.72 -1.59
CA GLN A 10 -39.93 29.60 -0.65
C GLN A 10 -40.04 28.22 -1.32
N PRO A 11 -41.00 27.93 -2.20
CA PRO A 11 -41.06 26.61 -2.85
C PRO A 11 -39.93 26.39 -3.84
N LEU A 12 -39.42 27.45 -4.48
CA LEU A 12 -38.26 27.37 -5.37
C LEU A 12 -36.97 27.01 -4.62
N GLY A 13 -36.76 27.59 -3.43
CA GLY A 13 -35.61 27.28 -2.59
C GLY A 13 -35.60 25.82 -2.10
N TRP A 14 -36.76 25.33 -1.68
CA TRP A 14 -36.91 23.94 -1.23
C TRP A 14 -36.77 22.93 -2.38
N SER A 15 -37.24 23.26 -3.59
CA SER A 15 -37.09 22.40 -4.76
C SER A 15 -35.64 22.31 -5.21
N LEU A 16 -34.89 23.41 -5.13
CA LEU A 16 -33.49 23.47 -5.48
C LEU A 16 -32.63 22.71 -4.47
N ALA A 17 -32.93 22.84 -3.16
CA ALA A 17 -32.28 22.07 -2.11
C ALA A 17 -32.54 20.56 -2.26
N PHE A 18 -33.76 20.18 -2.58
CA PHE A 18 -34.12 18.79 -2.84
C PHE A 18 -33.40 18.21 -4.06
N PHE A 19 -33.24 19.02 -5.12
CA PHE A 19 -32.50 18.60 -6.33
C PHE A 19 -31.02 18.42 -6.07
N ILE A 20 -30.40 19.28 -5.25
CA ILE A 20 -29.01 19.15 -4.84
C ILE A 20 -28.79 17.92 -3.97
N LEU A 21 -29.71 17.67 -3.02
CA LEU A 21 -29.61 16.46 -2.17
C LEU A 21 -29.82 15.17 -2.98
N ALA A 22 -30.77 15.19 -3.92
CA ALA A 22 -31.02 14.06 -4.79
C ALA A 22 -29.81 13.79 -5.75
N ALA A 23 -29.25 14.85 -6.31
CA ALA A 23 -28.04 14.74 -7.13
C ALA A 23 -26.84 14.25 -6.32
N GLY A 24 -26.65 14.75 -5.08
CA GLY A 24 -25.60 14.28 -4.19
C GLY A 24 -25.78 12.80 -3.80
N TRP A 25 -27.02 12.35 -3.66
CA TRP A 25 -27.33 10.94 -3.38
C TRP A 25 -27.07 10.02 -4.59
N LEU A 26 -27.29 10.50 -5.83
CA LEU A 26 -26.98 9.76 -7.06
C LEU A 26 -25.49 9.70 -7.37
N VAL A 27 -24.73 10.74 -7.02
CA VAL A 27 -23.30 10.86 -7.29
C VAL A 27 -22.43 10.33 -6.15
N ASN A 28 -23.03 9.73 -5.12
CA ASN A 28 -22.28 9.22 -3.98
C ASN A 28 -21.31 8.10 -4.42
N PRO A 29 -19.98 8.34 -4.41
CA PRO A 29 -18.98 7.37 -4.87
C PRO A 29 -18.86 6.14 -3.96
N PHE A 30 -19.45 6.19 -2.76
CA PHE A 30 -19.43 5.07 -1.81
C PHE A 30 -20.63 4.12 -1.96
N ARG A 31 -21.53 4.42 -2.87
CA ARG A 31 -22.63 3.51 -3.16
C ARG A 31 -22.12 2.44 -4.11
N SER A 32 -22.16 1.20 -3.65
CA SER A 32 -21.78 0.00 -4.40
C SER A 32 -22.22 0.06 -5.87
N ALA A 33 -21.31 -0.29 -6.74
CA ALA A 33 -21.25 -0.10 -8.19
C ALA A 33 -22.33 -0.80 -9.03
N GLU A 34 -23.56 -0.88 -8.56
CA GLU A 34 -24.67 -1.55 -9.26
C GLU A 34 -25.69 -0.60 -9.91
N GLY A 35 -25.38 0.70 -9.99
CA GLY A 35 -26.19 1.67 -10.70
C GLY A 35 -25.85 1.79 -12.19
N PRO A 36 -26.76 2.29 -13.04
CA PRO A 36 -26.54 2.43 -14.49
C PRO A 36 -25.34 3.33 -14.86
N PHE A 37 -24.79 4.08 -13.91
CA PHE A 37 -23.61 4.91 -14.07
C PHE A 37 -22.38 4.35 -13.30
N GLY A 38 -22.54 3.25 -12.59
CA GLY A 38 -21.48 2.69 -11.73
C GLY A 38 -20.25 2.15 -12.47
N SER A 39 -20.40 1.82 -13.75
CA SER A 39 -19.30 1.31 -14.57
C SER A 39 -18.47 2.43 -15.24
N ALA A 40 -19.05 3.60 -15.44
CA ALA A 40 -18.36 4.72 -16.13
C ALA A 40 -17.32 5.44 -15.25
N TRP A 41 -17.43 5.30 -13.92
CA TRP A 41 -16.54 5.95 -12.95
C TRP A 41 -15.66 4.94 -12.20
N ARG A 42 -15.61 3.69 -12.63
CA ARG A 42 -14.56 2.78 -12.18
C ARG A 42 -13.23 3.31 -12.71
N LEU A 43 -12.59 4.13 -11.90
CA LEU A 43 -11.15 4.23 -11.99
C LEU A 43 -10.62 2.81 -11.84
N ASN A 44 -10.12 2.26 -12.94
CA ASN A 44 -9.48 0.96 -12.95
C ASN A 44 -8.21 1.11 -12.10
N VAL A 45 -8.32 0.85 -10.80
CA VAL A 45 -7.19 0.89 -9.86
C VAL A 45 -6.19 -0.22 -10.19
N ASP A 46 -6.58 -1.16 -11.06
CA ASP A 46 -5.69 -2.16 -11.65
C ASP A 46 -4.68 -1.59 -12.67
N ALA A 47 -4.72 -0.28 -12.94
CA ALA A 47 -3.75 0.36 -13.84
C ALA A 47 -2.46 0.81 -13.13
N LEU A 48 -2.30 0.57 -11.84
CA LEU A 48 -0.97 0.53 -11.25
C LEU A 48 -0.34 -0.78 -11.73
N PRO A 49 0.68 -0.74 -12.62
CA PRO A 49 1.46 -1.94 -12.87
C PRO A 49 1.89 -2.45 -11.51
N ASP A 50 1.80 -3.73 -11.30
CA ASP A 50 2.25 -4.40 -10.08
C ASP A 50 3.76 -4.17 -9.96
N LEU A 51 4.12 -2.99 -9.45
CA LEU A 51 5.49 -2.54 -9.15
C LEU A 51 5.95 -3.15 -7.82
N SER A 52 5.26 -4.16 -7.33
CA SER A 52 5.74 -4.95 -6.21
C SER A 52 7.00 -5.68 -6.66
N GLU A 53 8.14 -5.01 -6.46
CA GLU A 53 9.44 -5.65 -6.55
C GLU A 53 9.35 -6.95 -5.75
N ASN A 54 9.74 -8.05 -6.36
CA ASN A 54 9.79 -9.35 -5.69
C ASN A 54 10.84 -9.29 -4.59
N GLN A 55 10.42 -8.87 -3.38
CA GLN A 55 11.33 -8.68 -2.25
C GLN A 55 10.97 -9.60 -1.09
N GLN A 56 12.01 -10.12 -0.47
CA GLN A 56 11.92 -10.83 0.81
C GLN A 56 12.57 -10.01 1.90
N ILE A 57 11.94 -9.99 3.08
CA ILE A 57 12.41 -9.19 4.21
C ILE A 57 12.77 -10.12 5.36
N VAL A 58 14.02 -10.06 5.80
CA VAL A 58 14.50 -10.79 6.98
C VAL A 58 14.65 -9.80 8.13
N VAL A 59 13.90 -10.01 9.20
CA VAL A 59 13.94 -9.18 10.40
C VAL A 59 14.49 -10.00 11.57
N THR A 60 15.54 -9.50 12.19
CA THR A 60 16.18 -10.09 13.37
C THR A 60 16.07 -9.12 14.54
N GLN A 61 15.62 -9.58 15.69
CA GLN A 61 15.51 -8.78 16.90
C GLN A 61 16.58 -9.21 17.92
N TRP A 62 17.30 -8.24 18.47
CA TRP A 62 18.27 -8.44 19.53
C TRP A 62 18.14 -7.29 20.55
N ALA A 63 17.16 -7.43 21.41
CA ALA A 63 16.81 -6.40 22.38
C ALA A 63 18.00 -5.97 23.26
N GLY A 64 18.12 -4.68 23.50
CA GLY A 64 19.11 -4.10 24.41
C GLY A 64 20.48 -3.86 23.81
N GLN A 65 20.70 -4.16 22.52
CA GLN A 65 21.96 -3.91 21.85
C GLN A 65 21.98 -2.58 21.11
N SER A 66 23.16 -1.97 21.02
CA SER A 66 23.38 -0.75 20.24
C SER A 66 23.22 -1.02 18.74
N THR A 67 22.99 0.02 17.95
CA THR A 67 22.94 -0.09 16.49
C THR A 67 24.23 -0.64 15.91
N GLU A 68 25.38 -0.25 16.44
CA GLU A 68 26.71 -0.69 16.02
C GLU A 68 26.91 -2.20 16.29
N ASP A 69 26.56 -2.67 17.49
CA ASP A 69 26.62 -4.11 17.79
C ASP A 69 25.70 -4.94 16.91
N VAL A 70 24.50 -4.45 16.63
CA VAL A 70 23.55 -5.10 15.73
C VAL A 70 24.10 -5.16 14.31
N GLU A 71 24.75 -4.09 13.85
CA GLU A 71 25.34 -4.04 12.51
C GLU A 71 26.48 -5.03 12.38
N ASP A 72 27.44 -4.98 13.28
CA ASP A 72 28.65 -5.80 13.20
C ASP A 72 28.39 -7.29 13.40
N ARG A 73 27.47 -7.65 14.29
CA ARG A 73 27.27 -9.04 14.70
C ARG A 73 26.08 -9.73 14.02
N ILE A 74 25.14 -8.96 13.48
CA ILE A 74 23.95 -9.52 12.84
C ILE A 74 23.85 -9.06 11.39
N THR A 75 23.75 -7.74 11.16
CA THR A 75 23.39 -7.22 9.83
C THR A 75 24.46 -7.54 8.81
N TYR A 76 25.72 -7.29 9.12
CA TYR A 76 26.82 -7.52 8.19
C TYR A 76 27.03 -9.02 7.87
N PRO A 77 27.14 -9.94 8.85
CA PRO A 77 27.23 -11.37 8.55
C PRO A 77 26.01 -11.88 7.78
N LEU A 78 24.81 -11.48 8.19
CA LEU A 78 23.56 -11.92 7.57
C LEU A 78 23.48 -11.48 6.11
N SER A 79 23.75 -10.20 5.82
CA SER A 79 23.75 -9.68 4.46
C SER A 79 24.80 -10.36 3.57
N SER A 80 25.99 -10.63 4.12
CA SER A 80 27.06 -11.34 3.41
C SER A 80 26.66 -12.78 3.05
N HIS A 81 26.02 -13.49 3.97
CA HIS A 81 25.51 -14.84 3.72
C HIS A 81 24.40 -14.86 2.68
N LEU A 82 23.50 -13.88 2.72
CA LEU A 82 22.35 -13.78 1.83
C LEU A 82 22.72 -13.29 0.42
N THR A 83 23.85 -12.64 0.24
CA THR A 83 24.37 -12.23 -1.09
C THR A 83 24.58 -13.44 -2.02
N GLY A 84 24.85 -14.63 -1.46
CA GLY A 84 25.03 -15.85 -2.23
C GLY A 84 23.74 -16.58 -2.65
N VAL A 85 22.58 -16.02 -2.39
CA VAL A 85 21.30 -16.63 -2.79
C VAL A 85 21.05 -16.38 -4.28
N SER A 86 20.77 -17.46 -5.03
CA SER A 86 20.54 -17.37 -6.48
C SER A 86 19.24 -16.61 -6.80
N GLY A 87 19.32 -15.69 -7.75
CA GLY A 87 18.19 -14.85 -8.19
C GLY A 87 18.02 -13.55 -7.39
N VAL A 88 18.96 -13.25 -6.49
CA VAL A 88 18.99 -11.95 -5.80
C VAL A 88 19.65 -10.93 -6.71
N SER A 89 18.93 -9.87 -7.05
CA SER A 89 19.40 -8.72 -7.85
C SER A 89 20.00 -7.62 -6.99
N GLY A 90 19.57 -7.52 -5.72
CA GLY A 90 20.09 -6.53 -4.79
C GLY A 90 19.80 -6.85 -3.33
N ILE A 91 20.66 -6.34 -2.44
CA ILE A 91 20.45 -6.44 -0.99
C ILE A 91 20.56 -5.05 -0.39
N ARG A 92 19.64 -4.73 0.50
CA ARG A 92 19.66 -3.52 1.33
C ARG A 92 19.50 -3.93 2.78
N SER A 93 20.26 -3.32 3.67
CA SER A 93 20.16 -3.61 5.09
C SER A 93 19.97 -2.32 5.90
N LEU A 94 19.27 -2.45 7.01
CA LEU A 94 19.00 -1.37 7.95
C LEU A 94 19.22 -1.89 9.36
N SER A 95 20.16 -1.27 10.07
CA SER A 95 20.45 -1.54 11.46
C SER A 95 19.83 -0.48 12.35
N MET A 96 19.12 -0.90 13.37
CA MET A 96 18.52 -0.06 14.40
C MET A 96 18.88 -0.63 15.78
N THR A 97 18.73 0.18 16.84
CA THR A 97 18.88 -0.30 18.22
C THR A 97 17.98 -1.52 18.45
N GLY A 98 18.58 -2.65 18.73
CA GLY A 98 17.89 -3.91 18.99
C GLY A 98 17.22 -4.59 17.79
N ARG A 99 17.45 -4.14 16.55
CA ARG A 99 16.82 -4.72 15.36
C ARG A 99 17.70 -4.60 14.12
N SER A 100 17.76 -5.67 13.36
CA SER A 100 18.30 -5.71 12.00
C SER A 100 17.18 -6.03 11.01
N THR A 101 17.19 -5.36 9.86
CA THR A 101 16.26 -5.64 8.76
C THR A 101 17.08 -5.74 7.48
N VAL A 102 16.97 -6.86 6.79
CA VAL A 102 17.63 -7.10 5.50
C VAL A 102 16.58 -7.30 4.43
N TYR A 103 16.64 -6.51 3.38
CA TYR A 103 15.77 -6.56 2.22
C TYR A 103 16.52 -7.23 1.09
N LEU A 104 15.98 -8.32 0.58
CA LEU A 104 16.49 -9.01 -0.60
C LEU A 104 15.56 -8.72 -1.78
N LEU A 105 16.09 -8.14 -2.82
CA LEU A 105 15.39 -7.92 -4.08
C LEU A 105 15.71 -9.10 -5.01
N PHE A 106 14.67 -9.73 -5.52
CA PHE A 106 14.79 -10.81 -6.48
C PHE A 106 14.43 -10.33 -7.88
N ASP A 107 14.98 -11.01 -8.88
CA ASP A 107 14.57 -10.78 -10.26
C ASP A 107 13.08 -11.12 -10.45
N GLU A 108 12.39 -10.40 -11.35
CA GLU A 108 10.97 -10.61 -11.66
C GLU A 108 10.66 -12.02 -12.17
N THR A 109 11.68 -12.71 -12.67
CA THR A 109 11.56 -14.09 -13.18
C THR A 109 11.49 -15.15 -12.09
N VAL A 110 11.80 -14.78 -10.84
CA VAL A 110 11.80 -15.71 -9.70
C VAL A 110 10.43 -15.69 -9.04
N ASP A 111 9.83 -16.87 -8.91
CA ASP A 111 8.57 -17.00 -8.17
C ASP A 111 8.77 -16.64 -6.68
N PRO A 112 7.87 -15.82 -6.06
CA PRO A 112 7.99 -15.37 -4.67
C PRO A 112 8.09 -16.51 -3.65
N GLU A 113 7.41 -17.63 -3.88
CA GLU A 113 7.49 -18.81 -3.00
C GLU A 113 8.84 -19.50 -3.09
N GLN A 114 9.41 -19.56 -4.30
CA GLN A 114 10.77 -20.07 -4.49
C GLN A 114 11.81 -19.14 -3.85
N ALA A 115 11.66 -17.83 -4.00
CA ALA A 115 12.51 -16.84 -3.36
C ALA A 115 12.54 -17.05 -1.83
N ARG A 116 11.38 -17.19 -1.24
CA ARG A 116 11.24 -17.46 0.21
C ARG A 116 11.91 -18.75 0.62
N THR A 117 11.72 -19.84 -0.11
CA THR A 117 12.32 -21.13 0.18
C THR A 117 13.84 -21.06 0.14
N ARG A 118 14.43 -20.40 -0.87
CA ARG A 118 15.87 -20.21 -1.01
C ARG A 118 16.46 -19.40 0.16
N VAL A 119 15.76 -18.36 0.61
CA VAL A 119 16.17 -17.58 1.78
C VAL A 119 16.16 -18.44 3.05
N LEU A 120 15.10 -19.22 3.27
CA LEU A 120 14.99 -20.10 4.43
C LEU A 120 16.04 -21.20 4.44
N GLU A 121 16.34 -21.82 3.30
CA GLU A 121 17.42 -22.81 3.17
C GLU A 121 18.79 -22.21 3.49
N ARG A 122 18.99 -20.93 3.15
CA ARG A 122 20.27 -20.26 3.43
C ARG A 122 20.42 -19.85 4.90
N LEU A 123 19.29 -19.67 5.60
CA LEU A 123 19.27 -19.30 7.02
C LEU A 123 19.29 -20.52 7.97
N SER A 124 19.06 -21.71 7.47
CA SER A 124 19.11 -22.97 8.24
C SER A 124 20.53 -23.54 8.26
#